data_a12ddd8e9ec2e5fb9581c7e0ae14b157
#
_entry.id   a12ddd8e9ec2e5fb9581c7e0ae14b157
#
_cell.length_a   1.000
_cell.length_b   1.000
_cell.length_c   1.000
_cell.angle_alpha   90.00
_cell.angle_beta   90.00
_cell.angle_gamma   90.00
#
_symmetry.space_group_name_H-M   'P 1'
#
loop_
_entity.id
_entity.type
_entity.pdbx_description
1 polymer ?
#
loop_
_entity_poly.entity_id
_entity_poly.type
_entity_poly.pdbx_seq_one_letter_code
_entity_poly.pdbx_strand_id
1 'polypeptide(L)'
;MTDIKSMTIDELKKLMTTLGDKPFRAKQIYSWLHEHLVTSYDEMTNLSKSLREKLKEYPVTALKMVDVQTSRIDGTQKYLFRLSDGNVIESVLMRYKHGNSVCISSQVGCRMGCRFCASTIGGLTRCLLPSEMLDQIYSCLLYTSDAADEL
;
A
#
# COMPACT_ATOMS: atom_id res chain seq x y z
N MET A 1 -6.69 -16.12 -0.96
CA MET A 1 -6.14 -15.65 -2.25
C MET A 1 -5.09 -14.59 -2.00
N THR A 2 -3.98 -14.67 -2.69
CA THR A 2 -2.92 -13.67 -2.55
C THR A 2 -3.37 -12.36 -3.20
N ASP A 3 -3.17 -11.27 -2.49
CA ASP A 3 -3.41 -9.92 -3.01
C ASP A 3 -2.50 -9.65 -4.21
N ILE A 4 -3.08 -9.18 -5.30
CA ILE A 4 -2.34 -8.96 -6.55
C ILE A 4 -1.21 -7.93 -6.40
N LYS A 5 -1.36 -6.95 -5.53
CA LYS A 5 -0.34 -5.93 -5.27
C LYS A 5 0.89 -6.50 -4.53
N SER A 6 0.74 -7.64 -3.86
CA SER A 6 1.85 -8.36 -3.22
C SER A 6 2.61 -9.28 -4.18
N MET A 7 2.11 -9.50 -5.39
CA MET A 7 2.74 -10.40 -6.35
C MET A 7 3.96 -9.78 -7.02
N THR A 8 5.01 -10.60 -7.20
CA THR A 8 6.14 -10.24 -8.05
C THR A 8 5.74 -10.28 -9.52
N ILE A 9 6.58 -9.71 -10.40
CA ILE A 9 6.29 -9.73 -11.83
C ILE A 9 6.24 -11.16 -12.40
N ASP A 10 7.06 -12.06 -11.86
CA ASP A 10 7.06 -13.47 -12.28
C ASP A 10 5.79 -14.22 -11.85
N GLU A 11 5.30 -13.92 -10.64
CA GLU A 11 4.01 -14.43 -10.17
C GLU A 11 2.84 -13.91 -10.99
N LEU A 12 2.89 -12.64 -11.40
CA LEU A 12 1.89 -12.05 -12.30
C LEU A 12 1.92 -12.70 -13.70
N LYS A 13 3.11 -13.01 -14.22
CA LYS A 13 3.23 -13.75 -15.49
C LYS A 13 2.60 -15.14 -15.41
N LYS A 14 2.83 -15.85 -14.32
CA LYS A 14 2.19 -17.15 -14.07
C LYS A 14 0.67 -17.01 -13.97
N LEU A 15 0.20 -15.98 -13.28
CA LEU A 15 -1.22 -15.69 -13.18
C LEU A 15 -1.85 -15.41 -14.55
N MET A 16 -1.19 -14.63 -15.41
CA MET A 16 -1.67 -14.38 -16.77
C MET A 16 -1.82 -15.67 -17.56
N THR A 17 -0.82 -16.55 -17.50
CA THR A 17 -0.88 -17.86 -18.14
C THR A 17 -2.06 -18.70 -17.61
N THR A 18 -2.28 -18.71 -16.30
CA THR A 18 -3.40 -19.41 -15.66
C THR A 18 -4.76 -18.87 -16.13
N LEU A 19 -4.87 -17.56 -16.32
CA LEU A 19 -6.09 -16.91 -16.80
C LEU A 19 -6.29 -17.03 -18.33
N GLY A 20 -5.34 -17.65 -19.04
CA GLY A 20 -5.41 -17.81 -20.48
C GLY A 20 -5.04 -16.55 -21.26
N ASP A 21 -4.27 -15.67 -20.66
CA ASP A 21 -3.79 -14.43 -21.29
C ASP A 21 -2.27 -14.46 -21.48
N LYS A 22 -1.76 -13.44 -22.18
CA LYS A 22 -0.35 -13.37 -22.55
C LYS A 22 0.52 -12.85 -21.40
N PRO A 23 1.73 -13.42 -21.17
CA PRO A 23 2.60 -13.00 -20.05
C PRO A 23 2.99 -11.52 -20.05
N PHE A 24 3.06 -10.86 -21.21
CA PHE A 24 3.42 -9.44 -21.26
C PHE A 24 2.40 -8.52 -20.55
N ARG A 25 1.15 -8.98 -20.39
CA ARG A 25 0.12 -8.26 -19.64
C ARG A 25 0.51 -8.07 -18.18
N ALA A 26 1.35 -8.95 -17.62
CA ALA A 26 1.86 -8.83 -16.27
C ALA A 26 2.62 -7.51 -16.04
N LYS A 27 3.42 -7.08 -17.00
CA LYS A 27 4.12 -5.78 -16.92
C LYS A 27 3.15 -4.61 -16.90
N GLN A 28 2.09 -4.66 -17.68
CA GLN A 28 1.05 -3.63 -17.73
C GLN A 28 0.33 -3.52 -16.37
N ILE A 29 -0.07 -4.65 -15.80
CA ILE A 29 -0.72 -4.70 -14.48
C ILE A 29 0.23 -4.17 -13.40
N TYR A 30 1.49 -4.60 -13.41
CA TYR A 30 2.50 -4.16 -12.46
C TYR A 30 2.71 -2.64 -12.52
N SER A 31 2.79 -2.06 -13.71
CA SER A 31 2.89 -0.62 -13.90
C SER A 31 1.66 0.12 -13.37
N TRP A 32 0.45 -0.38 -13.64
CA TRP A 32 -0.77 0.21 -13.10
C TRP A 32 -0.78 0.22 -11.56
N LEU A 33 -0.36 -0.87 -10.93
CA LEU A 33 -0.39 -1.00 -9.47
C LEU A 33 0.70 -0.16 -8.77
N HIS A 34 1.93 -0.15 -9.32
CA HIS A 34 3.11 0.38 -8.63
C HIS A 34 3.65 1.70 -9.18
N GLU A 35 3.28 2.10 -10.38
CA GLU A 35 3.67 3.39 -10.98
C GLU A 35 2.49 4.36 -11.03
N HIS A 36 1.32 3.91 -11.48
CA HIS A 36 0.11 4.71 -11.56
C HIS A 36 -0.74 4.68 -10.28
N LEU A 37 -0.42 3.81 -9.34
CA LEU A 37 -1.03 3.69 -8.01
C LEU A 37 -2.55 3.52 -8.05
N VAL A 38 -3.08 2.79 -9.04
CA VAL A 38 -4.52 2.55 -9.17
C VAL A 38 -5.03 1.64 -8.06
N THR A 39 -6.27 1.83 -7.67
CA THR A 39 -6.96 1.05 -6.63
C THR A 39 -8.05 0.14 -7.20
N SER A 40 -8.33 0.25 -8.49
CA SER A 40 -9.38 -0.52 -9.17
C SER A 40 -8.91 -1.00 -10.54
N TYR A 41 -9.35 -2.19 -10.93
CA TYR A 41 -9.11 -2.72 -12.28
C TYR A 41 -9.77 -1.90 -13.38
N ASP A 42 -10.83 -1.16 -13.07
CA ASP A 42 -11.54 -0.32 -14.04
C ASP A 42 -10.67 0.84 -14.56
N GLU A 43 -9.67 1.24 -13.78
CA GLU A 43 -8.69 2.26 -14.18
C GLU A 43 -7.63 1.74 -15.17
N MET A 44 -7.49 0.41 -15.29
CA MET A 44 -6.50 -0.24 -16.17
C MET A 44 -7.01 -0.30 -17.62
N THR A 45 -7.03 0.86 -18.28
CA THR A 45 -7.72 1.06 -19.57
C THR A 45 -7.11 0.30 -20.75
N ASN A 46 -5.83 -0.06 -20.70
CA ASN A 46 -5.16 -0.83 -21.74
C ASN A 46 -5.35 -2.35 -21.63
N LEU A 47 -6.06 -2.81 -20.60
CA LEU A 47 -6.45 -4.21 -20.46
C LEU A 47 -7.85 -4.44 -21.05
N SER A 48 -8.07 -5.61 -21.64
CA SER A 48 -9.39 -5.97 -22.15
C SER A 48 -10.41 -6.06 -20.99
N LYS A 49 -11.68 -5.79 -21.32
CA LYS A 49 -12.77 -5.91 -20.34
C LYS A 49 -12.86 -7.33 -19.76
N SER A 50 -12.67 -8.34 -20.63
CA SER A 50 -12.66 -9.76 -20.23
C SER A 50 -11.57 -10.06 -19.20
N LEU A 51 -10.34 -9.58 -19.42
CA LEU A 51 -9.24 -9.78 -18.47
C LEU A 51 -9.52 -9.06 -17.16
N ARG A 52 -10.00 -7.82 -17.19
CA ARG A 52 -10.37 -7.06 -15.97
C ARG A 52 -11.43 -7.78 -15.14
N GLU A 53 -12.42 -8.39 -15.78
CA GLU A 53 -13.45 -9.18 -15.08
C GLU A 53 -12.86 -10.43 -14.40
N LYS A 54 -11.94 -11.14 -15.07
CA LYS A 54 -11.24 -12.28 -14.48
C LYS A 54 -10.37 -11.88 -13.30
N LEU A 55 -9.74 -10.71 -13.35
CA LEU A 55 -8.90 -10.19 -12.28
C LEU A 55 -9.68 -9.76 -11.03
N LYS A 56 -10.97 -9.52 -11.13
CA LYS A 56 -11.81 -9.12 -9.98
C LYS A 56 -11.88 -10.16 -8.87
N GLU A 57 -11.54 -11.41 -9.15
CA GLU A 57 -11.40 -12.46 -8.12
C GLU A 57 -10.16 -12.26 -7.22
N TYR A 58 -9.21 -11.44 -7.67
CA TYR A 58 -7.98 -11.14 -6.93
C TYR A 58 -8.10 -9.75 -6.32
N PRO A 59 -8.02 -9.61 -4.99
CA PRO A 59 -8.21 -8.31 -4.37
C PRO A 59 -7.06 -7.35 -4.70
N VAL A 60 -7.38 -6.08 -4.89
CA VAL A 60 -6.43 -4.98 -4.88
C VAL A 60 -6.52 -4.34 -3.51
N THR A 61 -5.56 -4.64 -2.64
CA THR A 61 -5.55 -4.09 -1.29
C THR A 61 -5.25 -2.61 -1.33
N ALA A 62 -6.07 -1.84 -0.64
CA ALA A 62 -5.84 -0.41 -0.40
C ALA A 62 -6.01 -0.13 1.09
N LEU A 63 -5.07 0.61 1.68
CA LEU A 63 -5.18 1.07 3.05
C LEU A 63 -6.19 2.21 3.12
N LYS A 64 -6.96 2.24 4.20
CA LYS A 64 -7.85 3.35 4.47
C LYS A 64 -7.20 4.30 5.47
N MET A 65 -6.98 5.55 5.06
CA MET A 65 -6.49 6.57 5.96
C MET A 65 -7.59 6.95 6.95
N VAL A 66 -7.30 6.80 8.24
CA VAL A 66 -8.24 7.07 9.33
C VAL A 66 -8.00 8.46 9.92
N ASP A 67 -6.73 8.84 10.06
CA ASP A 67 -6.33 10.11 10.66
C ASP A 67 -4.96 10.56 10.17
N VAL A 68 -4.72 11.87 10.20
CA VAL A 68 -3.41 12.49 9.95
C VAL A 68 -3.17 13.54 11.01
N GLN A 69 -2.05 13.42 11.71
CA GLN A 69 -1.60 14.41 12.69
C GLN A 69 -0.36 15.11 12.16
N THR A 70 -0.38 16.43 12.11
CA THR A 70 0.73 17.25 11.63
C THR A 70 1.38 17.99 12.77
N SER A 71 2.70 17.85 12.93
CA SER A 71 3.50 18.58 13.88
C SER A 71 3.58 20.07 13.49
N ARG A 72 3.30 20.95 14.43
CA ARG A 72 3.42 22.39 14.23
C ARG A 72 4.88 22.90 14.25
N ILE A 73 5.79 22.06 14.74
CA ILE A 73 7.20 22.43 14.90
C ILE A 73 7.98 22.25 13.61
N ASP A 74 7.82 21.08 12.95
CA ASP A 74 8.66 20.68 11.82
C ASP A 74 7.86 20.14 10.62
N GLY A 75 6.53 20.13 10.71
CA GLY A 75 5.67 19.63 9.64
C GLY A 75 5.65 18.10 9.50
N THR A 76 6.26 17.36 10.42
CA THR A 76 6.19 15.89 10.45
C THR A 76 4.74 15.45 10.51
N GLN A 77 4.36 14.48 9.67
CA GLN A 77 3.00 13.96 9.59
C GLN A 77 2.97 12.50 10.04
N LYS A 78 2.07 12.18 10.96
CA LYS A 78 1.78 10.83 11.38
C LYS A 78 0.44 10.41 10.79
N TYR A 79 0.46 9.34 10.01
CA TYR A 79 -0.71 8.75 9.38
C TYR A 79 -1.17 7.54 10.16
N LEU A 80 -2.48 7.41 10.30
CA LEU A 80 -3.13 6.24 10.86
C LEU A 80 -3.90 5.54 9.74
N PHE A 81 -3.53 4.30 9.44
CA PHE A 81 -4.13 3.50 8.38
C PHE A 81 -4.85 2.28 8.95
N ARG A 82 -6.02 1.99 8.39
CA ARG A 82 -6.77 0.76 8.67
C ARG A 82 -6.52 -0.26 7.57
N LEU A 83 -6.15 -1.46 7.99
CA LEU A 83 -5.99 -2.64 7.15
C LEU A 83 -7.35 -3.26 6.82
N SER A 84 -7.38 -4.15 5.82
CA SER A 84 -8.61 -4.84 5.40
C SER A 84 -9.23 -5.71 6.50
N ASP A 85 -8.42 -6.21 7.43
CA ASP A 85 -8.86 -7.01 8.58
C ASP A 85 -9.28 -6.18 9.80
N GLY A 86 -9.29 -4.86 9.68
CA GLY A 86 -9.67 -3.93 10.74
C GLY A 86 -8.54 -3.51 11.67
N ASN A 87 -7.36 -4.11 11.59
CA ASN A 87 -6.19 -3.68 12.33
C ASN A 87 -5.74 -2.28 11.88
N VAL A 88 -5.10 -1.55 12.76
CA VAL A 88 -4.64 -0.18 12.51
C VAL A 88 -3.13 -0.11 12.68
N ILE A 89 -2.47 0.59 11.77
CA ILE A 89 -1.03 0.81 11.77
C ILE A 89 -0.71 2.28 11.60
N GLU A 90 0.52 2.65 11.95
CA GLU A 90 1.01 4.02 11.83
C GLU A 90 2.15 4.11 10.82
N SER A 91 2.22 5.25 10.12
CA SER A 91 3.34 5.64 9.28
C SER A 91 3.69 7.09 9.55
N VAL A 92 4.95 7.46 9.42
CA VAL A 92 5.42 8.83 9.70
C VAL A 92 6.16 9.36 8.49
N LEU A 93 5.71 10.50 7.98
CA LEU A 93 6.39 11.26 6.94
C LEU A 93 7.18 12.39 7.58
N MET A 94 8.47 12.36 7.38
CA MET A 94 9.42 13.37 7.88
C MET A 94 10.01 14.15 6.70
N ARG A 95 10.06 15.45 6.83
CA ARG A 95 10.59 16.35 5.80
C ARG A 95 11.96 16.89 6.24
N TYR A 96 12.99 16.59 5.44
CA TYR A 96 14.34 17.06 5.67
C TYR A 96 14.84 17.89 4.50
N LYS A 97 15.92 18.63 4.69
CA LYS A 97 16.57 19.43 3.61
C LYS A 97 17.05 18.56 2.44
N HIS A 98 17.44 17.32 2.72
CA HIS A 98 17.92 16.36 1.72
C HIS A 98 16.80 15.55 1.05
N GLY A 99 15.55 15.74 1.45
CA GLY A 99 14.39 15.03 0.91
C GLY A 99 13.45 14.50 2.01
N ASN A 100 12.40 13.85 1.58
CA ASN A 100 11.41 13.26 2.47
C ASN A 100 11.80 11.83 2.86
N SER A 101 11.53 11.47 4.11
CA SER A 101 11.67 10.11 4.61
C SER A 101 10.34 9.61 5.15
N VAL A 102 10.01 8.36 4.86
CA VAL A 102 8.81 7.70 5.36
C VAL A 102 9.21 6.52 6.25
N CYS A 103 8.75 6.55 7.49
CA CYS A 103 8.85 5.41 8.40
C CYS A 103 7.56 4.61 8.28
N ILE A 104 7.65 3.34 7.89
CA ILE A 104 6.49 2.46 7.71
C ILE A 104 6.46 1.36 8.75
N SER A 105 5.27 0.87 9.06
CA SER A 105 5.08 -0.33 9.87
C SER A 105 5.25 -1.58 9.02
N SER A 106 5.91 -2.60 9.56
CA SER A 106 6.07 -3.92 8.91
C SER A 106 5.27 -5.02 9.60
N GLN A 107 4.68 -4.71 10.74
CA GLN A 107 3.87 -5.65 11.52
C GLN A 107 2.81 -4.90 12.33
N VAL A 108 1.75 -5.63 12.70
CA VAL A 108 0.73 -5.13 13.62
C VAL A 108 1.13 -5.53 15.03
N GLY A 109 1.45 -4.53 15.87
CA GLY A 109 2.03 -4.75 17.18
C GLY A 109 3.50 -5.17 17.12
N CYS A 110 4.07 -5.53 18.25
CA CYS A 110 5.48 -5.92 18.35
C CYS A 110 5.70 -6.81 19.57
N ARG A 111 6.51 -7.86 19.43
CA ARG A 111 6.83 -8.78 20.53
C ARG A 111 8.09 -8.40 21.33
N MET A 112 8.77 -7.32 20.94
CA MET A 112 10.06 -6.95 21.56
C MET A 112 9.95 -6.50 23.01
N GLY A 113 8.79 -6.01 23.46
CA GLY A 113 8.55 -5.65 24.85
C GLY A 113 9.31 -4.41 25.34
N CYS A 114 9.71 -3.53 24.44
CA CYS A 114 10.41 -2.28 24.82
C CYS A 114 9.51 -1.40 25.70
N ARG A 115 10.01 -1.02 26.88
CA ARG A 115 9.20 -0.30 27.88
C ARG A 115 8.75 1.09 27.44
N PHE A 116 9.49 1.71 26.51
CA PHE A 116 9.19 3.05 25.99
C PHE A 116 8.34 3.06 24.72
N CYS A 117 8.04 1.89 24.14
CA CYS A 117 7.38 1.78 22.84
C CYS A 117 5.93 1.27 22.99
N ALA A 118 4.98 2.08 22.55
CA ALA A 118 3.56 1.73 22.60
C ALA A 118 3.19 0.54 21.73
N SER A 119 3.94 0.28 20.65
CA SER A 119 3.70 -0.84 19.74
C SER A 119 3.82 -2.22 20.38
N THR A 120 4.43 -2.32 21.57
CA THR A 120 4.62 -3.57 22.29
C THR A 120 3.49 -3.92 23.26
N ILE A 121 2.60 -2.98 23.56
CA ILE A 121 1.57 -3.11 24.63
C ILE A 121 0.68 -4.32 24.40
N GLY A 122 0.21 -4.53 23.17
CA GLY A 122 -0.67 -5.65 22.81
C GLY A 122 0.07 -6.88 22.27
N GLY A 123 1.40 -6.90 22.27
CA GLY A 123 2.19 -7.94 21.63
C GLY A 123 2.11 -7.90 20.10
N LEU A 124 2.56 -8.96 19.45
CA LEU A 124 2.50 -9.10 18.00
C LEU A 124 1.18 -9.76 17.56
N THR A 125 0.42 -9.10 16.71
CA THR A 125 -0.77 -9.67 16.07
C THR A 125 -0.41 -10.44 14.81
N ARG A 126 0.24 -9.77 13.83
CA ARG A 126 0.74 -10.39 12.60
C ARG A 126 1.76 -9.51 11.89
N CYS A 127 2.50 -10.11 10.96
CA CYS A 127 3.30 -9.35 9.99
C CYS A 127 2.40 -8.78 8.89
N LEU A 128 2.83 -7.69 8.28
CA LEU A 128 2.14 -7.10 7.14
C LEU A 128 2.48 -7.82 5.84
N LEU A 129 1.54 -7.78 4.90
CA LEU A 129 1.78 -8.21 3.52
C LEU A 129 2.65 -7.19 2.79
N PRO A 130 3.40 -7.59 1.74
CA PRO A 130 4.15 -6.64 0.92
C PRO A 130 3.32 -5.48 0.38
N SER A 131 2.09 -5.75 -0.08
CA SER A 131 1.15 -4.73 -0.53
C SER A 131 0.80 -3.71 0.55
N GLU A 132 0.61 -4.16 1.78
CA GLU A 132 0.29 -3.30 2.92
C GLU A 132 1.48 -2.41 3.31
N MET A 133 2.70 -2.90 3.17
CA MET A 133 3.90 -2.10 3.38
C MET A 133 4.09 -1.04 2.29
N LEU A 134 3.95 -1.41 1.03
CA LEU A 134 4.05 -0.50 -0.11
C LEU A 134 2.94 0.56 -0.10
N ASP A 135 1.73 0.17 0.24
CA ASP A 135 0.57 1.06 0.20
C ASP A 135 0.64 2.19 1.24
N GLN A 136 1.38 2.01 2.32
CA GLN A 136 1.70 3.10 3.26
C GLN A 136 2.44 4.24 2.55
N ILE A 137 3.43 3.90 1.72
CA ILE A 137 4.20 4.87 0.94
C ILE A 137 3.32 5.48 -0.15
N TYR A 138 2.56 4.67 -0.88
CA TYR A 138 1.68 5.12 -1.96
C TYR A 138 0.59 6.06 -1.44
N SER A 139 0.01 5.76 -0.30
CA SER A 139 -1.01 6.60 0.33
C SER A 139 -0.43 7.96 0.78
N CYS A 140 0.79 7.97 1.30
CA CYS A 140 1.48 9.22 1.63
C CYS A 140 1.76 10.08 0.39
N LEU A 141 2.16 9.46 -0.72
CA LEU A 141 2.40 10.15 -2.00
C LEU A 141 1.11 10.75 -2.57
N LEU A 142 0.04 9.98 -2.59
CA LEU A 142 -1.27 10.47 -3.08
C LEU A 142 -1.79 11.61 -2.22
N TYR A 143 -1.72 11.49 -0.89
CA TYR A 143 -2.15 12.55 0.02
C TYR A 143 -1.38 13.85 -0.16
N THR A 144 -0.04 13.78 -0.33
CA THR A 144 0.79 14.98 -0.54
C THR A 144 0.57 15.61 -1.90
N SER A 145 0.24 14.83 -2.93
CA SER A 145 -0.11 15.34 -4.27
C SER A 145 -1.44 16.10 -4.23
N ASP A 146 -2.47 15.55 -3.59
CA ASP A 146 -3.77 16.19 -3.46
C ASP A 146 -3.66 17.51 -2.69
N ALA A 147 -2.85 17.56 -1.63
CA ALA A 147 -2.62 18.78 -0.86
C ALA A 147 -1.86 19.85 -1.67
N ALA A 148 -1.07 19.47 -2.67
CA ALA A 148 -0.39 20.40 -3.57
C ALA A 148 -1.33 21.01 -4.63
N ASP A 149 -2.36 20.28 -5.02
CA ASP A 149 -3.38 20.74 -5.98
C ASP A 149 -4.37 21.72 -5.34
N GLU A 150 -4.46 21.78 -4.02
CA GLU A 150 -5.31 22.72 -3.27
C GLU A 150 -4.61 24.07 -2.97
N LEU A 151 -3.35 24.20 -3.30
CA LEU A 151 -2.56 25.44 -3.14
C LEU A 151 -2.36 26.17 -4.46
#